data_11cf2688da1bafeff5aa4606c5ed898b
#
_entry.id   11cf2688da1bafeff5aa4606c5ed898b
#
_cell.length_a   1.000
_cell.length_b   1.000
_cell.length_c   1.000
_cell.angle_alpha   90.00
_cell.angle_beta   90.00
_cell.angle_gamma   90.00
#
_symmetry.space_group_name_H-M   'P 1'
#
loop_
_entity.id
_entity.type
_entity.pdbx_description
1 polymer ?
#
loop_
_entity_poly.entity_id
_entity_poly.type
_entity_poly.pdbx_seq_one_letter_code
_entity_poly.pdbx_strand_id
1 'polypeptide(L)'
;MNETDTTAVRLTLGDVERLADAALRATGTSETNARSVARSIASAEAEGLASHGLMRLPVYCQHVACGKVDGRVEPVANSDRAGAWRVDARHGFAHPAIDLGFRQLAPAARENGIAALSIIRSYNCGVLGYHVERLARQGLVALAFVNSPPSMAPWGGSKPFFGTNPIACAAPRKTGSPLVIDQSASVVARGEVMLHAYEGKSIPQGWALDREGRPTTNPHAALDGGSMLPSGGYKGAGIALMVEILAAIVTGASLSVHASSFADNDGGPPGTGQFFIAIDPEAFADGAFSQRLEQLIEAMCSEPAVRLPGARRAAAQARAVTEGIAVSRALYDDIVERAAESQ
;
A
#
# COMPACT_ATOMS: atom_id res chain seq x y z
N MET A 1 -25.87 21.08 5.90
CA MET A 1 -25.74 21.09 4.43
C MET A 1 -24.78 22.22 4.12
N ASN A 2 -23.49 21.92 4.16
CA ASN A 2 -22.46 22.88 3.77
C ASN A 2 -22.41 22.92 2.25
N GLU A 3 -22.31 24.11 1.70
CA GLU A 3 -21.94 24.40 0.31
C GLU A 3 -20.56 23.79 0.03
N THR A 4 -20.53 22.49 -0.24
CA THR A 4 -19.31 21.79 -0.56
C THR A 4 -19.31 21.42 -2.02
N ASP A 5 -18.40 22.08 -2.69
CA ASP A 5 -17.66 21.57 -3.84
C ASP A 5 -18.37 21.53 -5.19
N THR A 6 -18.80 22.69 -5.64
CA THR A 6 -19.13 22.93 -7.07
C THR A 6 -17.89 22.96 -7.99
N THR A 7 -16.69 22.59 -7.51
CA THR A 7 -15.41 22.73 -8.22
C THR A 7 -14.57 21.45 -8.28
N ALA A 8 -15.19 20.27 -8.26
CA ALA A 8 -14.44 19.04 -8.53
C ALA A 8 -14.07 18.94 -10.01
N VAL A 9 -12.82 18.62 -10.28
CA VAL A 9 -12.33 18.29 -11.63
C VAL A 9 -12.53 16.79 -11.86
N ARG A 10 -13.12 16.43 -13.00
CA ARG A 10 -13.29 15.03 -13.36
C ARG A 10 -12.18 14.60 -14.30
N LEU A 11 -11.46 13.55 -13.92
CA LEU A 11 -10.31 13.01 -14.63
C LEU A 11 -10.59 11.58 -15.07
N THR A 12 -10.09 11.18 -16.24
CA THR A 12 -9.97 9.77 -16.60
C THR A 12 -8.80 9.12 -15.85
N LEU A 13 -8.75 7.79 -15.77
CA LEU A 13 -7.60 7.09 -15.21
C LEU A 13 -6.29 7.45 -15.92
N GLY A 14 -6.33 7.62 -17.23
CA GLY A 14 -5.18 8.05 -18.02
C GLY A 14 -4.74 9.49 -17.70
N ASP A 15 -5.69 10.40 -17.36
CA ASP A 15 -5.35 11.76 -16.91
C ASP A 15 -4.67 11.74 -15.56
N VAL A 16 -5.15 10.92 -14.62
CA VAL A 16 -4.53 10.74 -13.31
C VAL A 16 -3.10 10.21 -13.44
N GLU A 17 -2.88 9.18 -14.26
CA GLU A 17 -1.55 8.61 -14.50
C GLU A 17 -0.61 9.65 -15.12
N ARG A 18 -1.06 10.39 -16.16
CA ARG A 18 -0.25 11.44 -16.81
C ARG A 18 0.11 12.58 -15.86
N LEU A 19 -0.86 13.02 -15.06
CA LEU A 19 -0.66 14.11 -14.10
C LEU A 19 0.34 13.71 -13.01
N ALA A 20 0.22 12.48 -12.49
CA ALA A 20 1.14 11.96 -11.49
C ALA A 20 2.56 11.75 -12.07
N ASP A 21 2.69 11.21 -13.27
CA ASP A 21 3.97 11.05 -13.96
C ASP A 21 4.65 12.41 -14.18
N ALA A 22 3.92 13.40 -14.68
CA ALA A 22 4.44 14.74 -14.94
C ALA A 22 4.97 15.41 -13.65
N ALA A 23 4.21 15.40 -12.56
CA ALA A 23 4.61 16.00 -11.30
C ALA A 23 5.85 15.31 -10.68
N LEU A 24 5.93 13.96 -10.75
CA LEU A 24 7.10 13.24 -10.28
C LEU A 24 8.34 13.53 -11.11
N ARG A 25 8.21 13.62 -12.42
CA ARG A 25 9.33 13.96 -13.31
C ARG A 25 9.82 15.39 -13.10
N ALA A 26 8.90 16.33 -12.92
CA ALA A 26 9.21 17.71 -12.59
C ALA A 26 10.08 17.85 -11.34
N THR A 27 9.87 17.00 -10.35
CA THR A 27 10.67 16.96 -9.11
C THR A 27 11.94 16.10 -9.22
N GLY A 28 12.32 15.65 -10.40
CA GLY A 28 13.59 14.95 -10.66
C GLY A 28 13.51 13.42 -10.64
N THR A 29 12.32 12.83 -10.61
CA THR A 29 12.16 11.37 -10.76
C THR A 29 12.39 10.94 -12.21
N SER A 30 13.12 9.82 -12.42
CA SER A 30 13.32 9.26 -13.77
C SER A 30 11.97 8.82 -14.39
N GLU A 31 11.89 8.82 -15.72
CA GLU A 31 10.68 8.43 -16.44
C GLU A 31 10.18 7.03 -16.04
N THR A 32 11.09 6.06 -15.94
CA THR A 32 10.74 4.68 -15.55
C THR A 32 10.14 4.63 -14.15
N ASN A 33 10.75 5.32 -13.19
CA ASN A 33 10.30 5.34 -11.81
C ASN A 33 9.00 6.12 -11.66
N ALA A 34 8.88 7.28 -12.29
CA ALA A 34 7.66 8.10 -12.28
C ALA A 34 6.46 7.32 -12.82
N ARG A 35 6.62 6.67 -13.98
CA ARG A 35 5.56 5.85 -14.59
C ARG A 35 5.13 4.69 -13.68
N SER A 36 6.07 4.02 -13.00
CA SER A 36 5.75 2.92 -12.08
C SER A 36 4.91 3.39 -10.88
N VAL A 37 5.28 4.53 -10.28
CA VAL A 37 4.54 5.15 -9.18
C VAL A 37 3.18 5.67 -9.65
N ALA A 38 3.11 6.34 -10.81
CA ALA A 38 1.89 6.92 -11.37
C ALA A 38 0.80 5.87 -11.62
N ARG A 39 1.17 4.69 -12.13
CA ARG A 39 0.22 3.57 -12.27
C ARG A 39 -0.38 3.12 -10.95
N SER A 40 0.41 3.06 -9.88
CA SER A 40 -0.10 2.70 -8.54
C SER A 40 -1.04 3.78 -7.99
N ILE A 41 -0.72 5.06 -8.20
CA ILE A 41 -1.58 6.19 -7.83
C ILE A 41 -2.92 6.12 -8.57
N ALA A 42 -2.89 5.92 -9.89
CA ALA A 42 -4.11 5.79 -10.69
C ALA A 42 -4.98 4.59 -10.27
N SER A 43 -4.36 3.46 -9.93
CA SER A 43 -5.08 2.30 -9.38
C SER A 43 -5.72 2.61 -8.04
N ALA A 44 -5.01 3.29 -7.14
CA ALA A 44 -5.55 3.68 -5.83
C ALA A 44 -6.77 4.63 -5.97
N GLU A 45 -6.70 5.60 -6.88
CA GLU A 45 -7.84 6.47 -7.19
C GLU A 45 -9.03 5.70 -7.76
N ALA A 46 -8.77 4.77 -8.69
CA ALA A 46 -9.82 3.92 -9.26
C ALA A 46 -10.55 3.10 -8.20
N GLU A 47 -9.84 2.64 -7.18
CA GLU A 47 -10.38 1.86 -6.06
C GLU A 47 -11.05 2.71 -4.98
N GLY A 48 -11.04 4.06 -5.12
CA GLY A 48 -11.58 5.00 -4.14
C GLY A 48 -10.69 5.14 -2.89
N LEU A 49 -9.39 4.90 -3.02
CA LEU A 49 -8.40 4.98 -1.95
C LEU A 49 -7.56 6.26 -2.08
N ALA A 50 -8.20 7.42 -2.08
CA ALA A 50 -7.59 8.73 -2.31
C ALA A 50 -6.36 9.02 -1.42
N SER A 51 -6.34 8.52 -0.18
CA SER A 51 -5.19 8.65 0.74
C SER A 51 -3.90 7.97 0.24
N HIS A 52 -4.01 7.07 -0.74
CA HIS A 52 -2.91 6.40 -1.44
C HIS A 52 -2.84 6.78 -2.92
N GLY A 53 -3.75 7.61 -3.37
CA GLY A 53 -3.85 8.18 -4.71
C GLY A 53 -3.20 9.56 -4.83
N LEU A 54 -3.86 10.47 -5.54
CA LEU A 54 -3.35 11.83 -5.80
C LEU A 54 -3.08 12.64 -4.52
N MET A 55 -3.83 12.43 -3.44
CA MET A 55 -3.54 13.08 -2.15
C MET A 55 -2.13 12.76 -1.61
N ARG A 56 -1.54 11.65 -2.06
CA ARG A 56 -0.19 11.24 -1.65
C ARG A 56 0.92 11.85 -2.51
N LEU A 57 0.60 12.26 -3.71
CA LEU A 57 1.56 12.75 -4.70
C LEU A 57 2.38 13.96 -4.26
N PRO A 58 1.80 15.02 -3.65
CA PRO A 58 2.58 16.15 -3.14
C PRO A 58 3.67 15.75 -2.15
N VAL A 59 3.38 14.79 -1.26
CA VAL A 59 4.36 14.26 -0.30
C VAL A 59 5.46 13.46 -1.02
N TYR A 60 5.12 12.69 -2.05
CA TYR A 60 6.13 11.98 -2.83
C TYR A 60 7.09 12.95 -3.53
N CYS A 61 6.56 14.02 -4.14
CA CYS A 61 7.35 15.09 -4.75
C CYS A 61 8.28 15.77 -3.72
N GLN A 62 7.75 16.14 -2.55
CA GLN A 62 8.55 16.73 -1.47
C GLN A 62 9.67 15.80 -0.99
N HIS A 63 9.37 14.50 -0.86
CA HIS A 63 10.36 13.51 -0.42
C HIS A 63 11.45 13.25 -1.46
N VAL A 64 11.17 13.39 -2.75
CA VAL A 64 12.21 13.43 -3.80
C VAL A 64 13.06 14.68 -3.65
N ALA A 65 12.44 15.84 -3.51
CA ALA A 65 13.15 17.13 -3.41
C ALA A 65 14.07 17.21 -2.17
N CYS A 66 13.65 16.64 -1.02
CA CYS A 66 14.48 16.63 0.20
C CYS A 66 15.42 15.42 0.33
N GLY A 67 15.45 14.50 -0.62
CA GLY A 67 16.33 13.32 -0.62
C GLY A 67 15.89 12.17 0.29
N LYS A 68 14.64 12.15 0.79
CA LYS A 68 14.08 11.00 1.49
C LYS A 68 13.85 9.80 0.58
N VAL A 69 13.69 10.04 -0.70
CA VAL A 69 13.64 9.01 -1.73
C VAL A 69 14.46 9.45 -2.94
N ASP A 70 15.30 8.56 -3.45
CA ASP A 70 16.03 8.81 -4.70
C ASP A 70 15.12 8.45 -5.88
N GLY A 71 14.61 9.49 -6.55
CA GLY A 71 13.72 9.35 -7.70
C GLY A 71 14.41 8.78 -8.95
N ARG A 72 15.74 8.74 -9.02
CA ARG A 72 16.49 8.36 -10.23
C ARG A 72 17.15 7.00 -10.14
N VAL A 73 17.33 6.48 -8.95
CA VAL A 73 18.08 5.24 -8.76
C VAL A 73 17.36 4.05 -9.41
N GLU A 74 18.15 3.17 -9.99
CA GLU A 74 17.68 1.91 -10.54
C GLU A 74 17.82 0.80 -9.47
N PRO A 75 16.75 0.03 -9.18
CA PRO A 75 16.83 -1.09 -8.26
C PRO A 75 17.66 -2.23 -8.85
N VAL A 76 18.27 -3.05 -7.98
CA VAL A 76 19.10 -4.19 -8.37
C VAL A 76 18.54 -5.47 -7.81
N ALA A 77 18.33 -6.48 -8.69
CA ALA A 77 17.86 -7.80 -8.31
C ALA A 77 19.03 -8.80 -8.20
N ASN A 78 19.00 -9.64 -7.17
CA ASN A 78 19.93 -10.73 -6.95
C ASN A 78 19.19 -11.99 -6.49
N SER A 79 19.73 -13.16 -6.81
CA SER A 79 19.28 -14.45 -6.27
C SER A 79 20.45 -15.41 -6.17
N ASP A 80 20.61 -16.01 -5.00
CA ASP A 80 21.56 -17.10 -4.76
C ASP A 80 20.86 -18.46 -4.69
N ARG A 81 19.51 -18.49 -4.77
CA ARG A 81 18.68 -19.70 -4.66
C ARG A 81 17.45 -19.56 -5.56
N ALA A 82 17.08 -20.63 -6.27
CA ALA A 82 16.00 -20.64 -7.26
C ALA A 82 14.68 -20.01 -6.80
N GLY A 83 14.26 -20.31 -5.57
CA GLY A 83 12.98 -19.80 -5.00
C GLY A 83 13.09 -18.54 -4.15
N ALA A 84 14.27 -17.89 -4.04
CA ALA A 84 14.47 -16.74 -3.15
C ALA A 84 15.15 -15.59 -3.88
N TRP A 85 14.39 -14.52 -4.12
CA TRP A 85 14.85 -13.31 -4.79
C TRP A 85 14.99 -12.15 -3.83
N ARG A 86 15.96 -11.30 -4.06
CA ARG A 86 16.18 -10.07 -3.31
C ARG A 86 16.34 -8.91 -4.29
N VAL A 87 15.63 -7.81 -4.01
CA VAL A 87 15.78 -6.53 -4.72
C VAL A 87 16.18 -5.46 -3.73
N ASP A 88 17.26 -4.78 -4.07
CA ASP A 88 17.70 -3.58 -3.39
C ASP A 88 17.12 -2.35 -4.10
N ALA A 89 16.22 -1.64 -3.45
CA ALA A 89 15.64 -0.41 -3.97
C ALA A 89 16.58 0.80 -3.90
N ARG A 90 17.72 0.67 -3.20
CA ARG A 90 18.79 1.69 -3.10
C ARG A 90 18.27 3.07 -2.64
N HIS A 91 17.32 3.07 -1.70
CA HIS A 91 16.60 4.23 -1.21
C HIS A 91 15.70 4.92 -2.26
N GLY A 92 15.38 4.23 -3.37
CA GLY A 92 14.39 4.65 -4.36
C GLY A 92 12.97 4.29 -3.97
N PHE A 93 12.05 4.59 -4.89
CA PHE A 93 10.65 4.17 -4.76
C PHE A 93 10.50 2.64 -4.73
N ALA A 94 9.54 2.15 -3.94
CA ALA A 94 9.24 0.73 -3.85
C ALA A 94 8.72 0.15 -5.18
N HIS A 95 7.91 0.92 -5.92
CA HIS A 95 7.20 0.45 -7.10
C HIS A 95 8.12 -0.07 -8.21
N PRO A 96 9.19 0.64 -8.63
CA PRO A 96 10.16 0.10 -9.60
C PRO A 96 10.88 -1.15 -9.11
N ALA A 97 11.18 -1.23 -7.80
CA ALA A 97 11.81 -2.40 -7.20
C ALA A 97 10.87 -3.62 -7.20
N ILE A 98 9.57 -3.41 -6.90
CA ILE A 98 8.54 -4.45 -6.99
C ILE A 98 8.35 -4.89 -8.44
N ASP A 99 8.32 -3.96 -9.40
CA ASP A 99 8.21 -4.27 -10.82
C ASP A 99 9.37 -5.15 -11.31
N LEU A 100 10.61 -4.80 -10.90
CA LEU A 100 11.79 -5.61 -11.18
C LEU A 100 11.69 -6.99 -10.54
N GLY A 101 11.33 -7.04 -9.25
CA GLY A 101 11.21 -8.28 -8.50
C GLY A 101 10.14 -9.22 -9.05
N PHE A 102 9.00 -8.72 -9.48
CA PHE A 102 7.91 -9.54 -10.02
C PHE A 102 8.25 -10.19 -11.36
N ARG A 103 9.12 -9.57 -12.18
CA ARG A 103 9.63 -10.20 -13.40
C ARG A 103 10.44 -11.47 -13.10
N GLN A 104 10.99 -11.60 -11.89
CA GLN A 104 11.74 -12.77 -11.44
C GLN A 104 10.85 -13.71 -10.62
N LEU A 105 10.04 -13.17 -9.72
CA LEU A 105 9.23 -13.92 -8.76
C LEU A 105 8.19 -14.82 -9.45
N ALA A 106 7.48 -14.29 -10.45
CA ALA A 106 6.39 -15.03 -11.09
C ALA A 106 6.89 -16.25 -11.90
N PRO A 107 7.95 -16.18 -12.72
CA PRO A 107 8.54 -17.37 -13.34
C PRO A 107 9.10 -18.36 -12.32
N ALA A 108 9.82 -17.88 -11.29
CA ALA A 108 10.38 -18.74 -10.25
C ALA A 108 9.29 -19.50 -9.46
N ALA A 109 8.14 -18.85 -9.17
CA ALA A 109 7.02 -19.52 -8.52
C ALA A 109 6.43 -20.65 -9.38
N ARG A 110 6.31 -20.44 -10.69
CA ARG A 110 5.84 -21.49 -11.61
C ARG A 110 6.82 -22.66 -11.74
N GLU A 111 8.12 -22.37 -11.74
CA GLU A 111 9.15 -23.39 -11.86
C GLU A 111 9.29 -24.24 -10.58
N ASN A 112 9.20 -23.61 -9.40
CA ASN A 112 9.45 -24.25 -8.11
C ASN A 112 8.17 -24.55 -7.31
N GLY A 113 6.98 -24.20 -7.83
CA GLY A 113 5.70 -24.28 -7.12
C GLY A 113 5.48 -23.12 -6.15
N ILE A 114 6.54 -22.55 -5.58
CA ILE A 114 6.53 -21.41 -4.67
C ILE A 114 7.85 -20.64 -4.77
N ALA A 115 7.78 -19.32 -4.68
CA ALA A 115 8.95 -18.47 -4.56
C ALA A 115 8.68 -17.25 -3.67
N ALA A 116 9.74 -16.66 -3.12
CA ALA A 116 9.69 -15.49 -2.27
C ALA A 116 10.60 -14.37 -2.81
N LEU A 117 10.20 -13.13 -2.53
CA LEU A 117 10.90 -11.91 -2.91
C LEU A 117 11.00 -10.99 -1.70
N SER A 118 12.21 -10.58 -1.34
CA SER A 118 12.47 -9.50 -0.39
C SER A 118 12.88 -8.22 -1.11
N ILE A 119 12.39 -7.08 -0.62
CA ILE A 119 12.80 -5.74 -1.08
C ILE A 119 13.33 -4.98 0.11
N ILE A 120 14.52 -4.39 -0.04
CA ILE A 120 15.23 -3.68 1.03
C ILE A 120 15.54 -2.25 0.62
N ARG A 121 15.86 -1.42 1.62
CA ARG A 121 16.20 0.00 1.43
C ARG A 121 15.19 0.72 0.56
N SER A 122 13.92 0.48 0.85
CA SER A 122 12.78 0.89 0.05
C SER A 122 12.01 2.04 0.70
N TYR A 123 10.98 2.46 0.05
CA TYR A 123 10.07 3.53 0.42
C TYR A 123 8.62 3.01 0.50
N ASN A 124 7.66 3.90 0.69
CA ASN A 124 6.23 3.59 0.65
C ASN A 124 5.84 2.89 -0.67
N CYS A 125 5.09 1.80 -0.59
CA CYS A 125 4.65 1.03 -1.77
C CYS A 125 3.19 1.29 -2.17
N GLY A 126 2.52 2.27 -1.58
CA GLY A 126 1.11 2.55 -1.85
C GLY A 126 0.18 1.46 -1.31
N VAL A 127 -0.81 1.07 -2.09
CA VAL A 127 -1.81 0.06 -1.74
C VAL A 127 -1.22 -1.34 -1.91
N LEU A 128 -1.17 -2.13 -0.83
CA LEU A 128 -0.54 -3.45 -0.87
C LEU A 128 -1.33 -4.44 -1.73
N GLY A 129 -2.65 -4.33 -1.71
CA GLY A 129 -3.56 -5.13 -2.55
C GLY A 129 -3.28 -5.00 -4.04
N TYR A 130 -2.90 -3.82 -4.51
CA TYR A 130 -2.50 -3.58 -5.90
C TYR A 130 -1.38 -4.53 -6.36
N HIS A 131 -0.40 -4.77 -5.51
CA HIS A 131 0.74 -5.61 -5.88
C HIS A 131 0.36 -7.10 -5.92
N VAL A 132 -0.33 -7.62 -4.91
CA VAL A 132 -0.73 -9.03 -4.90
C VAL A 132 -1.77 -9.35 -5.99
N GLU A 133 -2.64 -8.41 -6.33
CA GLU A 133 -3.60 -8.56 -7.43
C GLU A 133 -2.88 -8.76 -8.77
N ARG A 134 -1.77 -8.05 -9.01
CA ARG A 134 -0.97 -8.19 -10.23
C ARG A 134 -0.39 -9.60 -10.41
N LEU A 135 -0.01 -10.27 -9.32
CA LEU A 135 0.42 -11.67 -9.33
C LEU A 135 -0.78 -12.62 -9.52
N ALA A 136 -1.89 -12.33 -8.86
CA ALA A 136 -3.11 -13.13 -9.02
C ALA A 136 -3.69 -13.06 -10.44
N ARG A 137 -3.60 -11.92 -11.12
CA ARG A 137 -3.94 -11.79 -12.55
C ARG A 137 -3.04 -12.60 -13.47
N GLN A 138 -1.89 -13.06 -12.99
CA GLN A 138 -0.99 -13.98 -13.67
C GLN A 138 -1.22 -15.45 -13.29
N GLY A 139 -2.28 -15.76 -12.53
CA GLY A 139 -2.64 -17.12 -12.11
C GLY A 139 -1.98 -17.61 -10.82
N LEU A 140 -1.28 -16.74 -10.09
CA LEU A 140 -0.57 -17.11 -8.85
C LEU A 140 -1.37 -16.69 -7.62
N VAL A 141 -1.36 -17.50 -6.57
CA VAL A 141 -1.76 -17.03 -5.23
C VAL A 141 -0.60 -16.23 -4.66
N ALA A 142 -0.90 -15.03 -4.15
CA ALA A 142 0.13 -14.13 -3.67
C ALA A 142 -0.14 -13.67 -2.23
N LEU A 143 0.93 -13.57 -1.44
CA LEU A 143 0.92 -12.91 -0.13
C LEU A 143 1.94 -11.78 -0.12
N ALA A 144 1.64 -10.73 0.64
CA ALA A 144 2.56 -9.61 0.82
C ALA A 144 2.53 -9.10 2.27
N PHE A 145 3.71 -8.66 2.73
CA PHE A 145 3.98 -8.15 4.07
C PHE A 145 4.84 -6.90 3.92
N VAL A 146 4.44 -5.81 4.58
CA VAL A 146 5.13 -4.53 4.46
C VAL A 146 5.21 -3.86 5.82
N ASN A 147 6.41 -3.48 6.25
CA ASN A 147 6.56 -2.64 7.41
C ASN A 147 6.52 -1.15 7.03
N SER A 148 6.18 -0.30 7.96
CA SER A 148 6.09 1.14 7.79
C SER A 148 6.57 1.87 9.04
N PRO A 149 6.81 3.20 8.99
CA PRO A 149 7.22 3.97 10.16
C PRO A 149 6.31 3.80 11.37
N PRO A 150 6.83 4.00 12.60
CA PRO A 150 6.11 3.67 13.84
C PRO A 150 4.80 4.45 13.95
N SER A 151 3.72 3.76 14.23
CA SER A 151 2.38 4.35 14.39
C SER A 151 1.49 3.56 15.33
N MET A 152 1.86 2.33 15.69
CA MET A 152 1.07 1.43 16.52
C MET A 152 1.92 0.90 17.69
N ALA A 153 1.36 0.87 18.90
CA ALA A 153 2.03 0.32 20.06
C ALA A 153 2.02 -1.23 20.03
N PRO A 154 3.05 -1.88 20.59
CA PRO A 154 2.97 -3.30 20.94
C PRO A 154 1.85 -3.55 21.96
N TRP A 155 1.35 -4.78 22.01
CA TRP A 155 0.33 -5.13 23.00
C TRP A 155 0.82 -4.89 24.44
N GLY A 156 0.02 -4.12 25.20
CA GLY A 156 0.37 -3.70 26.56
C GLY A 156 1.28 -2.46 26.63
N GLY A 157 1.79 -1.98 25.48
CA GLY A 157 2.54 -0.74 25.38
C GLY A 157 1.65 0.46 25.04
N SER A 158 2.25 1.66 25.05
CA SER A 158 1.55 2.90 24.70
C SER A 158 2.29 3.75 23.65
N LYS A 159 3.55 3.45 23.38
CA LYS A 159 4.37 4.23 22.44
C LYS A 159 4.36 3.59 21.05
N PRO A 160 4.35 4.40 19.99
CA PRO A 160 4.52 3.90 18.62
C PRO A 160 5.80 3.07 18.48
N PHE A 161 5.68 1.87 17.95
CA PHE A 161 6.78 0.93 17.73
C PHE A 161 6.68 0.25 16.37
N PHE A 162 5.56 -0.43 16.10
CA PHE A 162 5.27 -0.98 14.79
C PHE A 162 4.66 0.09 13.88
N GLY A 163 4.81 -0.06 12.58
CA GLY A 163 3.93 0.60 11.62
C GLY A 163 2.51 0.03 11.68
N THR A 164 1.67 0.41 10.73
CA THR A 164 0.38 -0.25 10.51
C THR A 164 0.55 -1.68 9.99
N ASN A 165 1.74 -2.01 9.55
CA ASN A 165 2.24 -3.33 9.16
C ASN A 165 1.19 -4.16 8.40
N PRO A 166 0.79 -3.72 7.19
CA PRO A 166 -0.27 -4.37 6.44
C PRO A 166 0.16 -5.75 5.92
N ILE A 167 -0.85 -6.61 5.76
CA ILE A 167 -0.77 -7.86 5.04
C ILE A 167 -1.76 -7.84 3.89
N ALA A 168 -1.40 -8.45 2.76
CA ALA A 168 -2.32 -8.68 1.68
C ALA A 168 -2.20 -10.11 1.15
N CYS A 169 -3.33 -10.63 0.65
CA CYS A 169 -3.42 -11.90 -0.04
C CYS A 169 -4.30 -11.74 -1.27
N ALA A 170 -3.91 -12.33 -2.39
CA ALA A 170 -4.78 -12.42 -3.55
C ALA A 170 -4.78 -13.84 -4.13
N ALA A 171 -5.93 -14.23 -4.66
CA ALA A 171 -6.13 -15.52 -5.32
C ALA A 171 -6.76 -15.34 -6.69
N PRO A 172 -6.25 -16.02 -7.75
CA PRO A 172 -6.83 -15.96 -9.09
C PRO A 172 -8.19 -16.64 -9.11
N ARG A 173 -9.18 -16.01 -9.78
CA ARG A 173 -10.51 -16.56 -9.96
C ARG A 173 -10.68 -17.07 -11.39
N LYS A 174 -11.59 -18.03 -11.55
CA LYS A 174 -11.97 -18.55 -12.87
C LYS A 174 -12.63 -17.47 -13.73
N THR A 175 -13.44 -16.62 -13.10
CA THR A 175 -14.16 -15.52 -13.74
C THR A 175 -14.10 -14.25 -12.89
N GLY A 176 -14.03 -13.09 -13.55
CA GLY A 176 -14.02 -11.80 -12.88
C GLY A 176 -12.64 -11.41 -12.32
N SER A 177 -12.63 -10.45 -11.41
CA SER A 177 -11.42 -9.97 -10.74
C SER A 177 -10.92 -10.97 -9.70
N PRO A 178 -9.61 -11.04 -9.46
CA PRO A 178 -9.05 -11.83 -8.35
C PRO A 178 -9.73 -11.51 -7.01
N LEU A 179 -9.77 -12.49 -6.11
CA LEU A 179 -10.11 -12.25 -4.72
C LEU A 179 -8.93 -11.55 -4.05
N VAL A 180 -9.15 -10.36 -3.47
CA VAL A 180 -8.08 -9.58 -2.82
C VAL A 180 -8.47 -9.27 -1.38
N ILE A 181 -7.60 -9.66 -0.45
CA ILE A 181 -7.64 -9.29 0.96
C ILE A 181 -6.46 -8.34 1.19
N ASP A 182 -6.71 -7.15 1.70
CA ASP A 182 -5.69 -6.14 2.00
C ASP A 182 -6.12 -5.39 3.26
N GLN A 183 -5.35 -5.54 4.32
CA GLN A 183 -5.69 -5.01 5.63
C GLN A 183 -4.44 -4.63 6.44
N SER A 184 -4.55 -3.56 7.24
CA SER A 184 -3.55 -3.22 8.25
C SER A 184 -3.67 -4.11 9.48
N ALA A 185 -2.59 -4.24 10.25
CA ALA A 185 -2.61 -4.86 11.57
C ALA A 185 -3.24 -3.94 12.64
N SER A 186 -3.40 -2.65 12.36
CA SER A 186 -4.10 -1.68 13.21
C SER A 186 -5.62 -1.75 13.01
N VAL A 187 -6.38 -1.26 14.01
CA VAL A 187 -7.85 -1.20 13.96
C VAL A 187 -8.33 -0.41 12.73
N VAL A 188 -7.60 0.62 12.35
CA VAL A 188 -7.91 1.50 11.22
C VAL A 188 -6.62 1.93 10.52
N ALA A 189 -6.68 2.33 9.26
CA ALA A 189 -5.55 2.91 8.56
C ALA A 189 -5.20 4.29 9.15
N ARG A 190 -3.90 4.64 9.22
CA ARG A 190 -3.46 5.96 9.72
C ARG A 190 -4.06 7.12 8.91
N GLY A 191 -4.23 6.93 7.61
CA GLY A 191 -4.87 7.92 6.73
C GLY A 191 -6.29 8.28 7.13
N GLU A 192 -7.05 7.34 7.72
CA GLU A 192 -8.40 7.61 8.23
C GLU A 192 -8.37 8.52 9.46
N VAL A 193 -7.41 8.32 10.37
CA VAL A 193 -7.23 9.24 11.51
C VAL A 193 -6.84 10.64 11.02
N MET A 194 -5.98 10.74 10.01
CA MET A 194 -5.60 12.01 9.39
C MET A 194 -6.79 12.70 8.72
N LEU A 195 -7.67 11.94 8.04
CA LEU A 195 -8.88 12.48 7.43
C LEU A 195 -9.82 13.07 8.48
N HIS A 196 -10.05 12.35 9.59
CA HIS A 196 -10.84 12.87 10.72
C HIS A 196 -10.25 14.15 11.30
N ALA A 197 -8.91 14.23 11.42
CA ALA A 197 -8.24 15.45 11.88
C ALA A 197 -8.46 16.63 10.91
N TYR A 198 -8.34 16.38 9.62
CA TYR A 198 -8.56 17.39 8.57
C TYR A 198 -10.02 17.90 8.55
N GLU A 199 -10.98 16.99 8.72
CA GLU A 199 -12.40 17.31 8.75
C GLU A 199 -12.89 17.88 10.09
N GLY A 200 -12.02 17.97 11.11
CA GLY A 200 -12.38 18.40 12.46
C GLY A 200 -13.33 17.44 13.18
N LYS A 201 -13.35 16.17 12.79
CA LYS A 201 -14.19 15.12 13.36
C LYS A 201 -13.44 14.34 14.43
N SER A 202 -14.15 13.86 15.46
CA SER A 202 -13.59 12.91 16.43
C SER A 202 -13.45 11.51 15.80
N ILE A 203 -12.45 10.76 16.27
CA ILE A 203 -12.30 9.33 15.94
C ILE A 203 -13.08 8.46 16.95
N PRO A 204 -13.55 7.27 16.55
CA PRO A 204 -14.16 6.32 17.46
C PRO A 204 -13.23 5.92 18.63
N GLN A 205 -13.82 5.66 19.79
CA GLN A 205 -13.10 5.08 20.91
C GLN A 205 -12.52 3.71 20.54
N GLY A 206 -11.30 3.43 20.98
CA GLY A 206 -10.63 2.17 20.67
C GLY A 206 -9.81 2.21 19.37
N TRP A 207 -9.68 3.37 18.73
CA TRP A 207 -8.80 3.52 17.56
C TRP A 207 -7.37 3.89 17.96
N ALA A 208 -7.22 4.73 18.99
CA ALA A 208 -5.91 5.29 19.34
C ALA A 208 -5.77 5.62 20.83
N LEU A 209 -4.50 5.81 21.21
CA LEU A 209 -4.04 6.37 22.48
C LEU A 209 -3.42 7.75 22.22
N ASP A 210 -3.48 8.63 23.22
CA ASP A 210 -2.72 9.88 23.23
C ASP A 210 -1.24 9.63 23.60
N ARG A 211 -0.43 10.68 23.64
CA ARG A 211 1.00 10.63 24.00
C ARG A 211 1.25 10.04 25.39
N GLU A 212 0.34 10.22 26.33
CA GLU A 212 0.39 9.68 27.69
C GLU A 212 -0.10 8.23 27.78
N GLY A 213 -0.54 7.63 26.65
CA GLY A 213 -1.03 6.26 26.59
C GLY A 213 -2.48 6.08 27.03
N ARG A 214 -3.27 7.14 27.10
CA ARG A 214 -4.69 7.10 27.46
C ARG A 214 -5.54 6.97 26.21
N PRO A 215 -6.65 6.21 26.24
CA PRO A 215 -7.59 6.16 25.11
C PRO A 215 -8.08 7.57 24.72
N THR A 216 -8.05 7.87 23.43
CA THR A 216 -8.47 9.17 22.91
C THR A 216 -9.44 9.06 21.75
N THR A 217 -10.36 10.01 21.66
CA THR A 217 -11.23 10.26 20.51
C THR A 217 -10.80 11.51 19.72
N ASN A 218 -9.73 12.17 20.16
CA ASN A 218 -9.17 13.34 19.47
C ASN A 218 -8.11 12.87 18.45
N PRO A 219 -8.34 13.03 17.14
CA PRO A 219 -7.39 12.60 16.11
C PRO A 219 -6.05 13.34 16.18
N HIS A 220 -6.04 14.62 16.57
CA HIS A 220 -4.80 15.37 16.73
C HIS A 220 -3.95 14.82 17.87
N ALA A 221 -4.55 14.45 19.01
CA ALA A 221 -3.83 13.83 20.12
C ALA A 221 -3.27 12.44 19.74
N ALA A 222 -3.99 11.70 18.89
CA ALA A 222 -3.53 10.43 18.37
C ALA A 222 -2.33 10.57 17.39
N LEU A 223 -2.29 11.65 16.61
CA LEU A 223 -1.23 11.92 15.62
C LEU A 223 0.01 12.59 16.24
N ASP A 224 -0.17 13.38 17.29
CA ASP A 224 0.91 14.10 18.01
C ASP A 224 1.53 13.22 19.09
N GLY A 225 2.37 12.27 18.69
CA GLY A 225 3.08 11.37 19.60
C GLY A 225 2.23 10.28 20.25
N GLY A 226 0.95 10.19 19.89
CA GLY A 226 0.07 9.10 20.26
C GLY A 226 0.29 7.84 19.42
N SER A 227 -0.46 6.78 19.66
CA SER A 227 -0.35 5.51 18.94
C SER A 227 -1.70 4.94 18.57
N MET A 228 -1.74 4.24 17.43
CA MET A 228 -2.92 3.46 17.03
C MET A 228 -2.99 2.15 17.81
N LEU A 229 -4.19 1.59 17.92
CA LEU A 229 -4.42 0.29 18.55
C LEU A 229 -4.40 -0.84 17.52
N PRO A 230 -3.92 -2.04 17.89
CA PRO A 230 -3.95 -3.21 17.02
C PRO A 230 -5.36 -3.77 16.86
N SER A 231 -5.69 -4.25 15.67
CA SER A 231 -6.97 -4.88 15.35
C SER A 231 -7.18 -6.16 16.16
N GLY A 232 -8.28 -6.25 16.92
CA GLY A 232 -8.54 -7.41 17.77
C GLY A 232 -7.54 -7.60 18.90
N GLY A 233 -6.91 -6.52 19.37
CA GLY A 233 -6.02 -6.52 20.53
C GLY A 233 -4.70 -7.26 20.27
N TYR A 234 -4.36 -8.23 21.16
CA TYR A 234 -3.10 -8.99 21.07
C TYR A 234 -2.95 -9.77 19.75
N LYS A 235 -4.06 -10.13 19.10
CA LYS A 235 -4.02 -10.85 17.81
C LYS A 235 -3.47 -9.97 16.69
N GLY A 236 -3.95 -8.73 16.58
CA GLY A 236 -3.41 -7.76 15.62
C GLY A 236 -1.96 -7.37 15.93
N ALA A 237 -1.59 -7.25 17.22
CA ALA A 237 -0.21 -7.03 17.62
C ALA A 237 0.70 -8.20 17.20
N GLY A 238 0.21 -9.45 17.30
CA GLY A 238 0.90 -10.63 16.79
C GLY A 238 1.09 -10.62 15.27
N ILE A 239 0.07 -10.17 14.52
CA ILE A 239 0.18 -9.97 13.07
C ILE A 239 1.23 -8.90 12.76
N ALA A 240 1.22 -7.75 13.47
CA ALA A 240 2.22 -6.70 13.26
C ALA A 240 3.65 -7.18 13.51
N LEU A 241 3.86 -8.00 14.54
CA LEU A 241 5.16 -8.60 14.83
C LEU A 241 5.58 -9.59 13.72
N MET A 242 4.65 -10.41 13.22
CA MET A 242 4.93 -11.33 12.09
C MET A 242 5.33 -10.54 10.83
N VAL A 243 4.63 -9.45 10.53
CA VAL A 243 4.99 -8.57 9.42
C VAL A 243 6.37 -7.95 9.63
N GLU A 244 6.68 -7.49 10.85
CA GLU A 244 8.00 -6.93 11.17
C GLU A 244 9.12 -7.96 10.96
N ILE A 245 8.89 -9.22 11.37
CA ILE A 245 9.84 -10.30 11.14
C ILE A 245 10.07 -10.52 9.64
N LEU A 246 9.00 -10.60 8.83
CA LEU A 246 9.11 -10.91 7.41
C LEU A 246 9.61 -9.72 6.59
N ALA A 247 9.04 -8.52 6.83
CA ALA A 247 9.32 -7.35 6.00
C ALA A 247 10.57 -6.56 6.44
N ALA A 248 11.01 -6.67 7.68
CA ALA A 248 12.20 -5.97 8.17
C ALA A 248 13.35 -6.92 8.52
N ILE A 249 13.12 -7.93 9.37
CA ILE A 249 14.21 -8.80 9.85
C ILE A 249 14.68 -9.76 8.75
N VAL A 250 13.78 -10.50 8.11
CA VAL A 250 14.12 -11.45 7.04
C VAL A 250 14.71 -10.73 5.82
N THR A 251 14.20 -9.55 5.49
CA THR A 251 14.72 -8.76 4.36
C THR A 251 16.05 -8.07 4.68
N GLY A 252 16.31 -7.73 5.94
CA GLY A 252 17.41 -6.88 6.36
C GLY A 252 17.13 -5.37 6.19
N ALA A 253 15.85 -4.98 6.07
CA ALA A 253 15.41 -3.59 6.00
C ALA A 253 15.37 -2.93 7.40
N SER A 254 15.12 -1.61 7.43
CA SER A 254 14.95 -0.87 8.69
C SER A 254 13.77 -1.40 9.48
N LEU A 255 13.93 -1.59 10.79
CA LEU A 255 12.81 -1.85 11.68
C LEU A 255 11.86 -0.64 11.67
N SER A 256 10.56 -0.88 11.84
CA SER A 256 9.55 0.18 11.88
C SER A 256 9.92 1.29 12.87
N VAL A 257 10.40 0.94 14.07
CA VAL A 257 10.79 1.89 15.12
C VAL A 257 11.96 2.80 14.72
N HIS A 258 12.77 2.41 13.74
CA HIS A 258 13.91 3.19 13.25
C HIS A 258 13.63 3.87 11.89
N ALA A 259 12.50 3.55 11.23
CA ALA A 259 12.17 4.14 9.95
C ALA A 259 11.70 5.59 10.13
N SER A 260 12.21 6.50 9.29
CA SER A 260 11.78 7.89 9.27
C SER A 260 10.33 8.02 8.82
N SER A 261 9.63 9.03 9.30
CA SER A 261 8.20 9.26 9.05
C SER A 261 7.88 9.43 7.55
N PHE A 262 6.71 8.95 7.11
CA PHE A 262 6.16 9.26 5.78
C PHE A 262 5.32 10.56 5.76
N ALA A 263 5.19 11.25 6.89
CA ALA A 263 4.32 12.41 7.02
C ALA A 263 5.07 13.76 7.00
N ASP A 264 6.39 13.72 7.14
CA ASP A 264 7.27 14.91 7.20
C ASP A 264 8.55 14.69 6.41
N ASN A 265 9.36 15.73 6.27
CA ASN A 265 10.61 15.73 5.50
C ASN A 265 11.86 15.34 6.33
N ASP A 266 11.71 15.06 7.62
CA ASP A 266 12.82 14.80 8.53
C ASP A 266 13.32 13.34 8.50
N GLY A 267 14.57 13.11 8.89
CA GLY A 267 15.12 11.79 9.19
C GLY A 267 15.67 10.98 8.01
N GLY A 268 15.75 11.54 6.81
CA GLY A 268 16.35 10.86 5.63
C GLY A 268 15.53 9.66 5.14
N PRO A 269 16.12 8.78 4.30
CA PRO A 269 15.42 7.62 3.73
C PRO A 269 14.89 6.66 4.79
N PRO A 270 13.60 6.26 4.75
CA PRO A 270 13.00 5.38 5.75
C PRO A 270 13.55 3.95 5.69
N GLY A 271 13.99 3.49 4.53
CA GLY A 271 14.62 2.19 4.37
C GLY A 271 13.73 1.00 4.70
N THR A 272 12.40 1.14 4.57
CA THR A 272 11.42 0.08 4.84
C THR A 272 11.60 -1.11 3.91
N GLY A 273 10.99 -2.24 4.26
CA GLY A 273 11.05 -3.47 3.49
C GLY A 273 9.68 -3.98 3.05
N GLN A 274 9.68 -4.78 1.99
CA GLN A 274 8.53 -5.53 1.54
C GLN A 274 8.94 -6.99 1.34
N PHE A 275 8.03 -7.91 1.68
CA PHE A 275 8.23 -9.34 1.47
C PHE A 275 7.02 -9.90 0.74
N PHE A 276 7.25 -10.58 -0.38
CA PHE A 276 6.22 -11.20 -1.19
C PHE A 276 6.45 -12.70 -1.29
N ILE A 277 5.37 -13.46 -1.31
CA ILE A 277 5.36 -14.90 -1.62
C ILE A 277 4.40 -15.08 -2.79
N ALA A 278 4.84 -15.79 -3.82
CA ALA A 278 4.01 -16.22 -4.93
C ALA A 278 3.97 -17.77 -4.95
N ILE A 279 2.78 -18.31 -5.12
CA ILE A 279 2.51 -19.75 -5.11
C ILE A 279 1.82 -20.09 -6.42
N ASP A 280 2.34 -21.07 -7.13
CA ASP A 280 1.62 -21.70 -8.24
C ASP A 280 0.60 -22.69 -7.64
N PRO A 281 -0.70 -22.39 -7.68
CA PRO A 281 -1.70 -23.25 -7.08
C PRO A 281 -1.79 -24.62 -7.74
N GLU A 282 -1.43 -24.74 -9.01
CA GLU A 282 -1.49 -26.01 -9.74
C GLU A 282 -0.41 -26.99 -9.27
N ALA A 283 0.69 -26.50 -8.73
CA ALA A 283 1.73 -27.35 -8.12
C ALA A 283 1.25 -28.11 -6.87
N PHE A 284 0.14 -27.66 -6.25
CA PHE A 284 -0.35 -28.22 -4.98
C PHE A 284 -1.78 -28.77 -5.06
N ALA A 285 -2.59 -28.30 -6.01
CA ALA A 285 -4.04 -28.56 -6.05
C ALA A 285 -4.46 -29.56 -7.13
N ASP A 286 -3.53 -30.11 -7.89
CA ASP A 286 -3.77 -31.10 -8.96
C ASP A 286 -4.92 -30.68 -9.91
N GLY A 287 -4.87 -29.43 -10.39
CA GLY A 287 -5.89 -28.86 -11.29
C GLY A 287 -7.22 -28.46 -10.62
N ALA A 288 -7.38 -28.71 -9.32
CA ALA A 288 -8.66 -28.45 -8.63
C ALA A 288 -8.79 -27.05 -8.01
N PHE A 289 -7.73 -26.23 -8.02
CA PHE A 289 -7.70 -24.96 -7.29
C PHE A 289 -8.86 -24.02 -7.66
N SER A 290 -9.00 -23.70 -8.94
CA SER A 290 -10.01 -22.76 -9.43
C SER A 290 -11.44 -23.21 -9.09
N GLN A 291 -11.75 -24.49 -9.26
CA GLN A 291 -13.08 -25.03 -8.94
C GLN A 291 -13.35 -24.93 -7.43
N ARG A 292 -12.38 -25.30 -6.58
CA ARG A 292 -12.55 -25.28 -5.12
C ARG A 292 -12.67 -23.86 -4.59
N LEU A 293 -11.96 -22.91 -5.17
CA LEU A 293 -12.09 -21.50 -4.79
C LEU A 293 -13.48 -20.96 -5.11
N GLU A 294 -14.02 -21.26 -6.32
CA GLU A 294 -15.38 -20.82 -6.67
C GLU A 294 -16.43 -21.50 -5.77
N GLN A 295 -16.30 -22.77 -5.44
CA GLN A 295 -17.18 -23.46 -4.48
C GLN A 295 -17.15 -22.79 -3.10
N LEU A 296 -15.96 -22.39 -2.60
CA LEU A 296 -15.85 -21.66 -1.34
C LEU A 296 -16.57 -20.31 -1.42
N ILE A 297 -16.37 -19.57 -2.51
CA ILE A 297 -17.01 -18.27 -2.73
C ILE A 297 -18.55 -18.41 -2.80
N GLU A 298 -19.05 -19.37 -3.54
CA GLU A 298 -20.49 -19.66 -3.65
C GLU A 298 -21.07 -20.01 -2.27
N ALA A 299 -20.40 -20.87 -1.51
CA ALA A 299 -20.84 -21.23 -0.17
C ALA A 299 -20.86 -20.02 0.79
N MET A 300 -19.84 -19.15 0.74
CA MET A 300 -19.81 -17.92 1.54
C MET A 300 -20.93 -16.94 1.14
N CYS A 301 -21.16 -16.77 -0.15
CA CYS A 301 -22.15 -15.84 -0.70
C CYS A 301 -23.58 -16.39 -0.73
N SER A 302 -23.83 -17.59 -0.22
CA SER A 302 -25.18 -18.13 -0.05
C SER A 302 -26.04 -17.27 0.90
N GLU A 303 -25.40 -16.55 1.82
CA GLU A 303 -26.06 -15.56 2.66
C GLU A 303 -26.05 -14.18 1.96
N PRO A 304 -27.21 -13.54 1.74
CA PRO A 304 -27.28 -12.27 0.97
C PRO A 304 -26.52 -11.10 1.58
N ALA A 305 -26.24 -11.12 2.89
CA ALA A 305 -25.49 -10.06 3.57
C ALA A 305 -23.96 -10.18 3.43
N VAL A 306 -23.46 -11.36 3.02
CA VAL A 306 -22.02 -11.61 2.89
C VAL A 306 -21.44 -10.87 1.68
N ARG A 307 -20.34 -10.20 1.89
CA ARG A 307 -19.58 -9.51 0.85
C ARG A 307 -18.18 -10.07 0.77
N LEU A 308 -17.72 -10.36 -0.42
CA LEU A 308 -16.33 -10.77 -0.64
C LEU A 308 -15.36 -9.63 -0.33
N PRO A 309 -14.19 -9.92 0.27
CA PRO A 309 -13.10 -8.97 0.34
C PRO A 309 -12.77 -8.41 -1.05
N GLY A 310 -12.48 -7.10 -1.12
CA GLY A 310 -12.18 -6.42 -2.39
C GLY A 310 -13.39 -6.04 -3.24
N ALA A 311 -14.59 -6.58 -3.01
CA ALA A 311 -15.77 -6.32 -3.86
C ALA A 311 -16.12 -4.83 -3.98
N ARG A 312 -15.98 -4.05 -2.88
CA ARG A 312 -16.20 -2.59 -2.91
C ARG A 312 -15.18 -1.88 -3.79
N ARG A 313 -13.90 -2.26 -3.73
CA ARG A 313 -12.82 -1.70 -4.55
C ARG A 313 -13.03 -2.03 -6.03
N ALA A 314 -13.37 -3.27 -6.35
CA ALA A 314 -13.69 -3.68 -7.73
C ALA A 314 -14.89 -2.91 -8.31
N ALA A 315 -15.93 -2.69 -7.51
CA ALA A 315 -17.08 -1.88 -7.92
C ALA A 315 -16.72 -0.39 -8.13
N ALA A 316 -15.83 0.16 -7.28
CA ALA A 316 -15.32 1.52 -7.45
C ALA A 316 -14.50 1.64 -8.74
N GLN A 317 -13.61 0.68 -9.00
CA GLN A 317 -12.80 0.63 -10.22
C GLN A 317 -13.68 0.58 -11.49
N ALA A 318 -14.72 -0.24 -11.49
CA ALA A 318 -15.66 -0.30 -12.61
C ALA A 318 -16.35 1.05 -12.86
N ARG A 319 -16.78 1.76 -11.80
CA ARG A 319 -17.35 3.11 -11.92
C ARG A 319 -16.31 4.13 -12.40
N ALA A 320 -15.09 4.09 -11.87
CA ALA A 320 -14.04 5.02 -12.26
C ALA A 320 -13.71 4.95 -13.78
N VAL A 321 -13.82 3.76 -14.39
CA VAL A 321 -13.64 3.59 -15.83
C VAL A 321 -14.74 4.29 -16.63
N THR A 322 -15.99 4.26 -16.17
CA THR A 322 -17.15 4.82 -16.91
C THR A 322 -17.45 6.27 -16.57
N GLU A 323 -17.26 6.64 -15.30
CA GLU A 323 -17.66 7.95 -14.77
C GLU A 323 -16.48 8.90 -14.56
N GLY A 324 -15.25 8.39 -14.63
CA GLY A 324 -14.05 9.13 -14.24
C GLY A 324 -13.95 9.33 -12.71
N ILE A 325 -12.90 10.00 -12.29
CA ILE A 325 -12.53 10.26 -10.90
C ILE A 325 -12.75 11.73 -10.59
N ALA A 326 -13.48 12.05 -9.52
CA ALA A 326 -13.66 13.40 -9.04
C ALA A 326 -12.51 13.77 -8.08
N VAL A 327 -11.74 14.80 -8.42
CA VAL A 327 -10.63 15.33 -7.64
C VAL A 327 -10.98 16.78 -7.24
N SER A 328 -10.71 17.17 -5.99
CA SER A 328 -10.94 18.57 -5.58
C SER A 328 -10.10 19.53 -6.42
N ARG A 329 -10.67 20.69 -6.75
CA ARG A 329 -9.98 21.73 -7.55
C ARG A 329 -8.63 22.09 -6.91
N ALA A 330 -8.61 22.28 -5.60
CA ALA A 330 -7.40 22.68 -4.88
C ALA A 330 -6.26 21.64 -5.02
N LEU A 331 -6.56 20.33 -4.91
CA LEU A 331 -5.56 19.29 -5.11
C LEU A 331 -5.10 19.20 -6.57
N TYR A 332 -6.04 19.32 -7.50
CA TYR A 332 -5.72 19.34 -8.93
C TYR A 332 -4.78 20.48 -9.29
N ASP A 333 -5.10 21.72 -8.84
CA ASP A 333 -4.31 22.91 -9.15
C ASP A 333 -2.89 22.82 -8.51
N ASP A 334 -2.77 22.34 -7.25
CA ASP A 334 -1.46 22.08 -6.60
C ASP A 334 -0.60 21.10 -7.41
N ILE A 335 -1.19 20.01 -7.90
CA ILE A 335 -0.44 19.02 -8.69
C ILE A 335 -0.05 19.57 -10.07
N VAL A 336 -0.93 20.34 -10.72
CA VAL A 336 -0.63 21.00 -12.02
C VAL A 336 0.51 22.00 -11.86
N GLU A 337 0.51 22.80 -10.80
CA GLU A 337 1.60 23.73 -10.50
C GLU A 337 2.94 23.00 -10.35
N ARG A 338 2.98 21.92 -9.57
CA ARG A 338 4.17 21.06 -9.41
C ARG A 338 4.65 20.46 -10.73
N ALA A 339 3.73 20.05 -11.59
CA ALA A 339 4.06 19.50 -12.91
C ALA A 339 4.64 20.55 -13.87
N ALA A 340 4.36 21.83 -13.65
CA ALA A 340 4.83 22.95 -14.46
C ALA A 340 6.20 23.50 -14.02
N GLU A 341 6.65 23.27 -12.78
CA GLU A 341 7.89 23.81 -12.23
C GLU A 341 9.18 23.33 -12.92
N SER A 342 9.09 22.42 -13.88
CA SER A 342 10.24 21.77 -14.58
C SER A 342 10.60 22.40 -15.93
N GLN A 343 10.01 23.55 -16.28
CA GLN A 343 10.36 24.29 -17.53
C GLN A 343 11.36 25.43 -17.20
#